data_bcc9e877a36a6fb24b4a826214595524
#
_entry.id   bcc9e877a36a6fb24b4a826214595524
#
_cell.length_a   1.000
_cell.length_b   1.000
_cell.length_c   1.000
_cell.angle_alpha   90.00
_cell.angle_beta   90.00
_cell.angle_gamma   90.00
#
_symmetry.space_group_name_H-M   'P 1'
#
loop_
_entity.id
_entity.type
_entity.pdbx_description
1 polymer ?
#
loop_
_entity_poly.entity_id
_entity_poly.type
_entity_poly.pdbx_seq_one_letter_code
_entity_poly.pdbx_strand_id
1 'polypeptide(L)'
;MADMVWRPFLLNPDAGVGGMQRSDYIARRFGGEDRTRRLHATLTELGKAEEIDFRFDLLHRSTSSLDAHRLVRMAARIGRADEAVDRLFTAYFAQGLDIGRQDVLLALGVSLGLEQAALHRFLSGNAEVEDVHAENLRAHRLGINGVPCFVVSGRHAIAGAQEPEVLERLLDIAITEGEFA
;
A
#
# COMPACT_ATOMS: atom_id res chain seq x y z
N MET A 1 12.72 -0.01 -20.62
CA MET A 1 12.56 0.32 -19.19
C MET A 1 11.24 -0.29 -18.76
N ALA A 2 11.19 -1.09 -17.71
CA ALA A 2 9.93 -1.68 -17.25
C ALA A 2 9.06 -0.59 -16.59
N ASP A 3 7.77 -0.54 -16.94
CA ASP A 3 6.81 0.34 -16.31
C ASP A 3 6.25 -0.34 -15.05
N MET A 4 6.36 0.35 -13.91
CA MET A 4 5.79 -0.12 -12.65
C MET A 4 4.36 0.41 -12.47
N VAL A 5 3.43 -0.49 -12.15
CA VAL A 5 2.04 -0.14 -11.89
C VAL A 5 1.61 -0.62 -10.52
N TRP A 6 1.22 0.31 -9.66
CA TRP A 6 0.66 0.01 -8.36
C TRP A 6 -0.76 -0.51 -8.46
N ARG A 7 -1.00 -1.67 -7.85
CA ARG A 7 -2.32 -2.29 -7.79
C ARG A 7 -2.81 -2.36 -6.34
N PRO A 8 -4.07 -2.01 -6.07
CA PRO A 8 -4.61 -2.06 -4.72
C PRO A 8 -4.76 -3.49 -4.20
N PHE A 9 -4.45 -3.68 -2.92
CA PHE A 9 -4.74 -4.87 -2.15
C PHE A 9 -5.22 -4.49 -0.75
N LEU A 10 -6.43 -4.88 -0.38
CA LEU A 10 -7.03 -4.56 0.90
C LEU A 10 -6.68 -5.63 1.93
N LEU A 11 -5.75 -5.33 2.83
CA LEU A 11 -5.38 -6.23 3.93
C LEU A 11 -6.53 -6.42 4.94
N ASN A 12 -7.41 -5.44 5.05
CA ASN A 12 -8.59 -5.41 5.91
C ASN A 12 -9.81 -4.95 5.14
N PRO A 13 -10.38 -5.75 4.23
CA PRO A 13 -11.55 -5.35 3.44
C PRO A 13 -12.77 -5.05 4.33
N ASP A 14 -12.85 -5.67 5.51
CA ASP A 14 -13.95 -5.50 6.47
C ASP A 14 -13.75 -4.32 7.44
N ALA A 15 -12.61 -3.63 7.37
CA ALA A 15 -12.42 -2.41 8.14
C ALA A 15 -13.36 -1.33 7.59
N GLY A 16 -14.42 -1.03 8.32
CA GLY A 16 -15.33 0.08 7.97
C GLY A 16 -14.57 1.42 7.86
N VAL A 17 -15.24 2.43 7.32
CA VAL A 17 -14.69 3.78 7.10
C VAL A 17 -13.99 4.37 8.34
N GLY A 18 -14.44 4.01 9.55
CA GLY A 18 -13.83 4.44 10.81
C GLY A 18 -12.61 3.62 11.26
N GLY A 19 -12.23 2.57 10.52
CA GLY A 19 -11.18 1.65 10.95
C GLY A 19 -11.53 0.90 12.24
N MET A 20 -10.53 0.28 12.87
CA MET A 20 -10.67 -0.39 14.16
C MET A 20 -9.55 0.00 15.13
N GLN A 21 -9.72 -0.27 16.42
CA GLN A 21 -8.66 -0.11 17.39
C GLN A 21 -7.46 -0.99 17.02
N ARG A 22 -6.25 -0.48 17.22
CA ARG A 22 -5.02 -1.20 16.87
C ARG A 22 -4.91 -2.52 17.64
N SER A 23 -5.31 -2.54 18.91
CA SER A 23 -5.33 -3.76 19.75
C SER A 23 -6.20 -4.87 19.16
N ASP A 24 -7.39 -4.52 18.68
CA ASP A 24 -8.33 -5.49 18.07
C ASP A 24 -7.77 -6.05 16.76
N TYR A 25 -7.16 -5.19 15.96
CA TYR A 25 -6.47 -5.62 14.75
C TYR A 25 -5.31 -6.57 15.05
N ILE A 26 -4.47 -6.22 16.01
CA ILE A 26 -3.32 -7.02 16.46
C ILE A 26 -3.78 -8.40 16.93
N ALA A 27 -4.83 -8.45 17.77
CA ALA A 27 -5.35 -9.71 18.26
C ALA A 27 -5.83 -10.63 17.13
N ARG A 28 -6.53 -10.08 16.13
CA ARG A 28 -7.06 -10.83 14.99
C ARG A 28 -5.99 -11.27 14.00
N ARG A 29 -5.04 -10.39 13.68
CA ARG A 29 -4.10 -10.60 12.58
C ARG A 29 -2.81 -11.28 13.01
N PHE A 30 -2.29 -10.96 14.20
CA PHE A 30 -0.96 -11.36 14.65
C PHE A 30 -0.99 -12.32 15.85
N GLY A 31 -2.16 -12.61 16.42
CA GLY A 31 -2.30 -13.54 17.53
C GLY A 31 -1.83 -12.98 18.88
N GLY A 32 -1.77 -11.64 19.03
CA GLY A 32 -1.55 -10.99 20.30
C GLY A 32 -0.36 -10.00 20.32
N GLU A 33 -0.30 -9.24 21.41
CA GLU A 33 0.64 -8.12 21.56
C GLU A 33 2.12 -8.53 21.62
N ASP A 34 2.44 -9.63 22.31
CA ASP A 34 3.84 -10.07 22.45
C ASP A 34 4.47 -10.49 21.12
N ARG A 35 3.71 -11.14 20.25
CA ARG A 35 4.17 -11.51 18.92
C ARG A 35 4.34 -10.25 18.06
N THR A 36 3.41 -9.33 18.15
CA THR A 36 3.46 -8.05 17.43
C THR A 36 4.65 -7.20 17.87
N ARG A 37 4.93 -7.14 19.18
CA ARG A 37 6.09 -6.40 19.72
C ARG A 37 7.40 -6.94 19.17
N ARG A 38 7.58 -8.27 19.12
CA ARG A 38 8.76 -8.88 18.51
C ARG A 38 8.87 -8.56 17.03
N LEU A 39 7.76 -8.65 16.28
CA LEU A 39 7.73 -8.30 14.87
C LEU A 39 8.10 -6.83 14.65
N HIS A 40 7.51 -5.91 15.41
CA HIS A 40 7.83 -4.48 15.31
C HIS A 40 9.30 -4.20 15.62
N ALA A 41 9.86 -4.85 16.65
CA ALA A 41 11.28 -4.70 16.98
C ALA A 41 12.19 -5.16 15.83
N THR A 42 11.90 -6.32 15.23
CA THR A 42 12.64 -6.81 14.06
C THR A 42 12.52 -5.85 12.87
N LEU A 43 11.30 -5.38 12.56
CA LEU A 43 11.09 -4.44 11.45
C LEU A 43 11.78 -3.10 11.71
N THR A 44 11.78 -2.61 12.95
CA THR A 44 12.49 -1.37 13.29
C THR A 44 14.00 -1.51 13.09
N GLU A 45 14.59 -2.65 13.45
CA GLU A 45 16.03 -2.87 13.23
C GLU A 45 16.36 -3.00 11.73
N LEU A 46 15.52 -3.72 10.96
CA LEU A 46 15.69 -3.79 9.50
C LEU A 46 15.52 -2.41 8.86
N GLY A 47 14.51 -1.64 9.30
CA GLY A 47 14.28 -0.29 8.79
C GLY A 47 15.46 0.66 9.00
N LYS A 48 16.18 0.54 10.11
CA LYS A 48 17.37 1.36 10.33
C LYS A 48 18.47 1.13 9.28
N ALA A 49 18.62 -0.10 8.80
CA ALA A 49 19.58 -0.42 7.74
C ALA A 49 19.18 0.20 6.39
N GLU A 50 17.88 0.40 6.19
CA GLU A 50 17.28 0.99 4.97
C GLU A 50 16.90 2.47 5.14
N GLU A 51 17.38 3.13 6.20
CA GLU A 51 17.08 4.54 6.53
C GLU A 51 15.57 4.82 6.72
N ILE A 52 14.80 3.80 7.15
CA ILE A 52 13.35 3.91 7.43
C ILE A 52 13.13 4.00 8.95
N ASP A 53 12.61 5.13 9.41
CA ASP A 53 12.25 5.34 10.82
C ASP A 53 10.82 4.84 11.10
N PHE A 54 10.70 3.54 11.41
CA PHE A 54 9.40 2.96 11.76
C PHE A 54 8.93 3.41 13.15
N ARG A 55 7.84 4.15 13.18
CA ARG A 55 7.20 4.66 14.39
C ARG A 55 5.91 3.89 14.72
N PHE A 56 6.05 2.58 14.98
CA PHE A 56 4.90 1.73 15.36
C PHE A 56 4.23 2.17 16.66
N ASP A 57 4.94 2.92 17.51
CA ASP A 57 4.44 3.53 18.74
C ASP A 57 3.34 4.59 18.49
N LEU A 58 3.34 5.22 17.31
CA LEU A 58 2.35 6.22 16.91
C LEU A 58 1.08 5.62 16.28
N LEU A 59 1.08 4.32 15.97
CA LEU A 59 -0.05 3.67 15.32
C LEU A 59 -1.13 3.25 16.33
N HIS A 60 -2.12 4.10 16.54
CA HIS A 60 -3.22 3.87 17.48
C HIS A 60 -4.45 3.20 16.85
N ARG A 61 -4.59 3.27 15.52
CA ARG A 61 -5.71 2.69 14.77
C ARG A 61 -5.21 1.88 13.58
N SER A 62 -5.98 0.85 13.25
CA SER A 62 -5.87 0.17 11.95
C SER A 62 -6.96 0.74 11.05
N THR A 63 -6.56 1.50 10.07
CA THR A 63 -7.43 2.26 9.19
C THR A 63 -7.79 1.47 7.94
N SER A 64 -8.87 1.85 7.27
CA SER A 64 -9.14 1.38 5.90
C SER A 64 -8.16 2.04 4.93
N SER A 65 -7.54 1.25 4.07
CA SER A 65 -6.66 1.76 2.99
C SER A 65 -7.41 2.04 1.68
N LEU A 66 -8.74 1.92 1.66
CA LEU A 66 -9.54 2.10 0.45
C LEU A 66 -9.30 3.46 -0.21
N ASP A 67 -9.46 4.55 0.55
CA ASP A 67 -9.31 5.90 0.03
C ASP A 67 -7.85 6.26 -0.26
N ALA A 68 -6.89 5.68 0.46
CA ALA A 68 -5.47 5.79 0.13
C ALA A 68 -5.16 5.16 -1.24
N HIS A 69 -5.71 4.00 -1.55
CA HIS A 69 -5.61 3.39 -2.89
C HIS A 69 -6.27 4.25 -3.98
N ARG A 70 -7.43 4.87 -3.68
CA ARG A 70 -8.07 5.81 -4.60
C ARG A 70 -7.19 7.03 -4.86
N LEU A 71 -6.52 7.56 -3.83
CA LEU A 71 -5.54 8.65 -4.00
C LEU A 71 -4.38 8.25 -4.91
N VAL A 72 -3.78 7.05 -4.73
CA VAL A 72 -2.73 6.54 -5.61
C VAL A 72 -3.19 6.49 -7.07
N ARG A 73 -4.40 5.98 -7.32
CA ARG A 73 -4.98 5.92 -8.67
C ARG A 73 -5.21 7.30 -9.28
N MET A 74 -5.65 8.27 -8.48
CA MET A 74 -5.79 9.66 -8.94
C MET A 74 -4.44 10.29 -9.23
N ALA A 75 -3.42 10.06 -8.40
CA ALA A 75 -2.06 10.53 -8.62
C ALA A 75 -1.41 9.90 -9.87
N ALA A 76 -1.73 8.64 -10.18
CA ALA A 76 -1.28 7.95 -11.39
C ALA A 76 -1.69 8.69 -12.68
N ARG A 77 -2.84 9.37 -12.70
CA ARG A 77 -3.32 10.14 -13.87
C ARG A 77 -2.42 11.32 -14.22
N ILE A 78 -1.61 11.77 -13.26
CA ILE A 78 -0.63 12.85 -13.45
C ILE A 78 0.81 12.35 -13.34
N GLY A 79 1.04 11.03 -13.43
CA GLY A 79 2.37 10.42 -13.36
C GLY A 79 3.04 10.46 -11.98
N ARG A 80 2.25 10.56 -10.90
CA ARG A 80 2.74 10.71 -9.52
C ARG A 80 2.39 9.52 -8.62
N ALA A 81 2.15 8.33 -9.18
CA ALA A 81 1.76 7.16 -8.39
C ALA A 81 2.83 6.74 -7.37
N ASP A 82 4.10 6.66 -7.80
CA ASP A 82 5.22 6.26 -6.94
C ASP A 82 5.39 7.21 -5.76
N GLU A 83 5.35 8.52 -6.05
CA GLU A 83 5.46 9.55 -5.02
C GLU A 83 4.26 9.51 -4.04
N ALA A 84 3.06 9.17 -4.53
CA ALA A 84 1.89 9.01 -3.69
C ALA A 84 2.04 7.82 -2.73
N VAL A 85 2.56 6.70 -3.21
CA VAL A 85 2.82 5.51 -2.37
C VAL A 85 3.89 5.82 -1.32
N ASP A 86 4.99 6.45 -1.70
CA ASP A 86 6.06 6.83 -0.78
C ASP A 86 5.56 7.76 0.34
N ARG A 87 4.80 8.80 -0.02
CA ARG A 87 4.20 9.72 0.96
C ARG A 87 3.18 9.04 1.87
N LEU A 88 2.38 8.12 1.36
CA LEU A 88 1.44 7.34 2.17
C LEU A 88 2.17 6.42 3.16
N PHE A 89 3.25 5.76 2.74
CA PHE A 89 4.07 4.95 3.64
C PHE A 89 4.74 5.80 4.71
N THR A 90 5.33 6.92 4.33
CA THR A 90 5.93 7.88 5.27
C THR A 90 4.90 8.39 6.27
N ALA A 91 3.73 8.83 5.80
CA ALA A 91 2.66 9.32 6.65
C ALA A 91 2.20 8.26 7.66
N TYR A 92 2.00 7.03 7.20
CA TYR A 92 1.50 5.95 8.05
C TYR A 92 2.58 5.40 8.99
N PHE A 93 3.72 4.96 8.44
CA PHE A 93 4.73 4.21 9.21
C PHE A 93 5.72 5.07 9.97
N ALA A 94 6.06 6.27 9.46
CA ALA A 94 7.03 7.14 10.10
C ALA A 94 6.40 8.29 10.89
N GLN A 95 5.17 8.72 10.51
CA GLN A 95 4.49 9.84 11.17
C GLN A 95 3.25 9.42 12.00
N GLY A 96 2.81 8.16 11.88
CA GLY A 96 1.64 7.64 12.59
C GLY A 96 0.31 8.28 12.17
N LEU A 97 0.26 8.86 10.98
CA LEU A 97 -0.96 9.51 10.48
C LEU A 97 -1.99 8.48 10.04
N ASP A 98 -3.24 8.77 10.29
CA ASP A 98 -4.36 7.92 9.86
C ASP A 98 -4.69 8.17 8.38
N ILE A 99 -4.16 7.32 7.49
CA ILE A 99 -4.39 7.40 6.04
C ILE A 99 -5.81 7.00 5.60
N GLY A 100 -6.70 6.70 6.52
CA GLY A 100 -8.14 6.57 6.26
C GLY A 100 -8.89 7.90 6.45
N ARG A 101 -8.23 8.92 6.98
CA ARG A 101 -8.84 10.24 7.18
C ARG A 101 -8.74 11.07 5.91
N GLN A 102 -9.86 11.66 5.54
CA GLN A 102 -9.96 12.49 4.33
C GLN A 102 -9.07 13.73 4.38
N ASP A 103 -8.92 14.38 5.52
CA ASP A 103 -8.08 15.57 5.68
C ASP A 103 -6.58 15.25 5.48
N VAL A 104 -6.13 14.08 5.97
CA VAL A 104 -4.77 13.59 5.74
C VAL A 104 -4.54 13.32 4.24
N LEU A 105 -5.47 12.61 3.60
CA LEU A 105 -5.38 12.31 2.16
C LEU A 105 -5.46 13.56 1.29
N LEU A 106 -6.28 14.56 1.68
CA LEU A 106 -6.33 15.85 0.99
C LEU A 106 -4.98 16.57 1.07
N ALA A 107 -4.37 16.65 2.26
CA ALA A 107 -3.08 17.30 2.43
C ALA A 107 -1.99 16.61 1.60
N LEU A 108 -1.94 15.28 1.61
CA LEU A 108 -1.01 14.49 0.80
C LEU A 108 -1.24 14.72 -0.70
N GLY A 109 -2.48 14.65 -1.18
CA GLY A 109 -2.77 14.83 -2.59
C GLY A 109 -2.48 16.23 -3.12
N VAL A 110 -2.78 17.26 -2.34
CA VAL A 110 -2.40 18.65 -2.68
C VAL A 110 -0.88 18.80 -2.77
N SER A 111 -0.14 18.18 -1.85
CA SER A 111 1.32 18.20 -1.90
C SER A 111 1.91 17.47 -3.13
N LEU A 112 1.15 16.57 -3.75
CA LEU A 112 1.47 15.91 -5.02
C LEU A 112 1.11 16.76 -6.26
N GLY A 113 0.46 17.90 -6.07
CA GLY A 113 0.03 18.79 -7.17
C GLY A 113 -1.39 18.50 -7.67
N LEU A 114 -2.17 17.70 -6.96
CA LEU A 114 -3.58 17.52 -7.27
C LEU A 114 -4.37 18.77 -6.88
N GLU A 115 -5.35 19.15 -7.70
CA GLU A 115 -6.23 20.29 -7.42
C GLU A 115 -7.14 19.95 -6.23
N GLN A 116 -7.15 20.80 -5.20
CA GLN A 116 -7.79 20.55 -3.91
C GLN A 116 -9.30 20.27 -4.02
N ALA A 117 -10.03 21.09 -4.81
CA ALA A 117 -11.47 20.94 -4.91
C ALA A 117 -11.85 19.69 -5.71
N ALA A 118 -11.07 19.32 -6.72
CA ALA A 118 -11.27 18.07 -7.47
C ALA A 118 -11.01 16.85 -6.59
N LEU A 119 -9.90 16.85 -5.84
CA LEU A 119 -9.56 15.78 -4.92
C LEU A 119 -10.61 15.64 -3.80
N HIS A 120 -11.08 16.76 -3.23
CA HIS A 120 -12.13 16.74 -2.22
C HIS A 120 -13.42 16.10 -2.77
N ARG A 121 -13.89 16.52 -3.94
CA ARG A 121 -15.06 15.90 -4.59
C ARG A 121 -14.86 14.41 -4.86
N PHE A 122 -13.67 14.04 -5.32
CA PHE A 122 -13.32 12.65 -5.61
C PHE A 122 -13.37 11.77 -4.34
N LEU A 123 -12.73 12.19 -3.24
CA LEU A 123 -12.70 11.44 -1.99
C LEU A 123 -14.05 11.43 -1.25
N SER A 124 -14.84 12.52 -1.34
CA SER A 124 -16.17 12.59 -0.74
C SER A 124 -17.23 11.79 -1.48
N GLY A 125 -16.97 11.44 -2.73
CA GLY A 125 -17.84 10.58 -3.54
C GLY A 125 -17.34 9.13 -3.59
N ASN A 126 -18.03 8.31 -4.39
CA ASN A 126 -17.73 6.89 -4.55
C ASN A 126 -16.92 6.57 -5.82
N ALA A 127 -16.33 7.57 -6.48
CA ALA A 127 -15.54 7.35 -7.69
C ALA A 127 -14.39 6.36 -7.41
N GLU A 128 -14.26 5.35 -8.27
CA GLU A 128 -13.24 4.27 -8.21
C GLU A 128 -13.29 3.36 -6.96
N VAL A 129 -14.30 3.43 -6.11
CA VAL A 129 -14.48 2.50 -4.98
C VAL A 129 -14.64 1.08 -5.50
N GLU A 130 -15.53 0.89 -6.50
CA GLU A 130 -15.77 -0.42 -7.10
C GLU A 130 -14.54 -0.93 -7.84
N ASP A 131 -13.77 -0.06 -8.48
CA ASP A 131 -12.52 -0.44 -9.16
C ASP A 131 -11.48 -0.99 -8.18
N VAL A 132 -11.32 -0.34 -7.01
CA VAL A 132 -10.41 -0.83 -5.96
C VAL A 132 -10.85 -2.20 -5.45
N HIS A 133 -12.16 -2.40 -5.22
CA HIS A 133 -12.68 -3.70 -4.81
C HIS A 133 -12.51 -4.77 -5.90
N ALA A 134 -12.74 -4.42 -7.16
CA ALA A 134 -12.57 -5.33 -8.29
C ALA A 134 -11.10 -5.78 -8.45
N GLU A 135 -10.14 -4.84 -8.32
CA GLU A 135 -8.70 -5.16 -8.34
C GLU A 135 -8.30 -6.04 -7.16
N ASN A 136 -8.79 -5.75 -5.95
CA ASN A 136 -8.56 -6.60 -4.78
C ASN A 136 -9.09 -8.02 -5.00
N LEU A 137 -10.30 -8.16 -5.52
CA LEU A 137 -10.89 -9.46 -5.83
C LEU A 137 -10.09 -10.20 -6.92
N ARG A 138 -9.61 -9.48 -7.94
CA ARG A 138 -8.73 -10.03 -8.98
C ARG A 138 -7.44 -10.57 -8.39
N ALA A 139 -6.79 -9.84 -7.47
CA ALA A 139 -5.59 -10.31 -6.78
C ALA A 139 -5.84 -11.63 -6.04
N HIS A 140 -6.95 -11.73 -5.29
CA HIS A 140 -7.31 -12.97 -4.61
C HIS A 140 -7.57 -14.14 -5.58
N ARG A 141 -8.23 -13.90 -6.71
CA ARG A 141 -8.46 -14.92 -7.75
C ARG A 141 -7.15 -15.42 -8.39
N LEU A 142 -6.11 -14.60 -8.41
CA LEU A 142 -4.75 -14.97 -8.84
C LEU A 142 -3.94 -15.67 -7.73
N GLY A 143 -4.53 -15.94 -6.58
CA GLY A 143 -3.87 -16.59 -5.44
C GLY A 143 -2.99 -15.64 -4.61
N ILE A 144 -3.06 -14.32 -4.85
CA ILE A 144 -2.33 -13.33 -4.05
C ILE A 144 -3.06 -13.15 -2.71
N ASN A 145 -2.40 -13.51 -1.62
CA ASN A 145 -2.98 -13.48 -0.27
C ASN A 145 -2.28 -12.50 0.68
N GLY A 146 -1.37 -11.69 0.15
CA GLY A 146 -0.63 -10.71 0.94
C GLY A 146 0.25 -9.82 0.07
N VAL A 147 0.87 -8.85 0.69
CA VAL A 147 1.72 -7.84 0.06
C VAL A 147 3.07 -7.74 0.77
N PRO A 148 4.12 -7.30 0.06
CA PRO A 148 4.12 -7.01 -1.38
C PRO A 148 3.98 -8.28 -2.22
N CYS A 149 3.48 -8.13 -3.44
CA CYS A 149 3.51 -9.17 -4.45
C CYS A 149 3.91 -8.52 -5.78
N PHE A 150 4.99 -8.99 -6.38
CA PHE A 150 5.49 -8.50 -7.66
C PHE A 150 4.98 -9.41 -8.76
N VAL A 151 4.33 -8.83 -9.77
CA VAL A 151 3.80 -9.55 -10.92
C VAL A 151 4.43 -8.95 -12.17
N VAL A 152 5.17 -9.75 -12.92
CA VAL A 152 5.83 -9.33 -14.17
C VAL A 152 5.10 -9.95 -15.35
N SER A 153 4.75 -9.11 -16.33
CA SER A 153 4.05 -9.48 -17.57
C SER A 153 2.75 -10.27 -17.36
N GLY A 154 2.16 -10.18 -16.17
CA GLY A 154 0.93 -10.89 -15.82
C GLY A 154 1.05 -12.42 -15.68
N ARG A 155 2.27 -12.97 -15.72
CA ARG A 155 2.55 -14.42 -15.70
C ARG A 155 3.44 -14.85 -14.54
N HIS A 156 4.49 -14.08 -14.28
CA HIS A 156 5.44 -14.40 -13.23
C HIS A 156 5.09 -13.60 -11.98
N ALA A 157 4.94 -14.28 -10.86
CA ALA A 157 4.61 -13.63 -9.59
C ALA A 157 5.53 -14.12 -8.47
N ILE A 158 5.99 -13.19 -7.64
CA ILE A 158 6.73 -13.49 -6.42
C ILE A 158 6.14 -12.72 -5.25
N ALA A 159 5.86 -13.43 -4.16
CA ALA A 159 5.24 -12.87 -2.97
C ALA A 159 6.29 -12.54 -1.90
N GLY A 160 6.01 -11.50 -1.13
CA GLY A 160 6.87 -11.02 -0.05
C GLY A 160 7.95 -10.04 -0.51
N ALA A 161 8.55 -9.36 0.47
CA ALA A 161 9.74 -8.57 0.23
C ALA A 161 10.87 -9.49 -0.24
N GLN A 162 11.61 -9.06 -1.24
CA GLN A 162 12.66 -9.82 -1.90
C GLN A 162 13.92 -8.96 -1.99
N GLU A 163 15.07 -9.61 -1.96
CA GLU A 163 16.33 -8.96 -2.27
C GLU A 163 16.33 -8.45 -3.72
N PRO A 164 17.00 -7.32 -4.02
CA PRO A 164 17.00 -6.72 -5.35
C PRO A 164 17.39 -7.71 -6.46
N GLU A 165 18.39 -8.56 -6.21
CA GLU A 165 18.89 -9.55 -7.17
C GLU A 165 17.83 -10.60 -7.54
N VAL A 166 16.88 -10.87 -6.66
CA VAL A 166 15.77 -11.80 -6.93
C VAL A 166 14.77 -11.14 -7.89
N LEU A 167 14.49 -9.86 -7.69
CA LEU A 167 13.60 -9.09 -8.58
C LEU A 167 14.24 -8.87 -9.94
N GLU A 168 15.55 -8.60 -10.01
CA GLU A 168 16.29 -8.49 -11.28
C GLU A 168 16.20 -9.78 -12.09
N ARG A 169 16.40 -10.95 -11.47
CA ARG A 169 16.24 -12.24 -12.14
C ARG A 169 14.84 -12.48 -12.68
N LEU A 170 13.82 -12.03 -11.93
CA LEU A 170 12.42 -12.12 -12.37
C LEU A 170 12.18 -11.28 -13.64
N LEU A 171 12.76 -10.08 -13.69
CA LEU A 171 12.70 -9.21 -14.86
C LEU A 171 13.46 -9.81 -16.05
N ASP A 172 14.65 -10.38 -15.84
CA ASP A 172 15.47 -11.03 -16.88
C ASP A 172 14.74 -12.21 -17.51
N ILE A 173 14.03 -13.02 -16.72
CA ILE A 173 13.20 -14.13 -17.23
C ILE A 173 12.13 -13.59 -18.18
N ALA A 174 11.41 -12.57 -17.76
CA ALA A 174 10.33 -11.98 -18.57
C ALA A 174 10.86 -11.33 -19.87
N ILE A 175 12.05 -10.69 -19.82
CA ILE A 175 12.72 -10.14 -21.03
C ILE A 175 13.12 -11.26 -21.98
N THR A 176 13.69 -12.36 -21.46
CA THR A 176 14.16 -13.50 -22.27
C THR A 176 13.01 -14.22 -22.96
N GLU A 177 11.85 -14.26 -22.35
CA GLU A 177 10.64 -14.84 -22.93
C GLU A 177 9.96 -13.93 -23.98
N GLY A 178 10.54 -12.77 -24.30
CA GLY A 178 10.07 -11.85 -25.34
C GLY A 178 8.86 -11.01 -24.93
N GLU A 179 8.60 -10.85 -23.66
CA GLU A 179 7.42 -10.21 -23.13
C GLU A 179 7.50 -8.67 -23.06
N PHE A 180 8.66 -8.08 -23.38
CA PHE A 180 8.89 -6.63 -23.46
C PHE A 180 9.26 -6.15 -24.87
N ALA A 181 8.96 -6.95 -25.91
CA ALA A 181 9.21 -6.54 -27.30
C ALA A 181 8.03 -5.74 -27.88
#